data_8841577a256fea0fb9232703a87ac525
#
_entry.id   8841577a256fea0fb9232703a87ac525
#
_cell.length_a   1.000
_cell.length_b   1.000
_cell.length_c   1.000
_cell.angle_alpha   90.00
_cell.angle_beta   90.00
_cell.angle_gamma   90.00
#
_symmetry.space_group_name_H-M   'P 1'
#
loop_
_entity.id
_entity.type
_entity.pdbx_description
1 polymer ?
#
loop_
_entity_poly.entity_id
_entity_poly.type
_entity_poly.pdbx_seq_one_letter_code
_entity_poly.pdbx_strand_id
1 'polypeptide(L)'
;VLATVPATGATDVPSNQVVTVTLSDPVATVTAVPTFNPVVAGTWRKSATDTLTFAAAAPFLPTVTETLTIPAGLRATSGATLGTPIRVTFAVAQASTERLQQLLAQENYLPLAFTPTDPTTPPSDLATAQPGTFAWRWPGLPPDFTSQWTEGSENVITKGALMSFQNQHGLQVDAIAGPAVWTALLADAAADKTNTQAYVDVLVSKQVPETLTLYENGAPVMANVAVNTGAPGADTADGTFPVFEHVPSSRMQGTNPDGSTYDDPAVPWASFFNGGDALHGFVRATYGTPQSNGCVEMPIATAAQVWPLTPIGTPVTVIGPTS
;
A
#
# COMPACT_ATOMS: atom_id res chain seq x y z
N VAL A 1 -22.43 31.38 14.04
CA VAL A 1 -22.18 29.97 14.37
C VAL A 1 -21.71 29.92 15.82
N LEU A 2 -22.34 29.07 16.63
CA LEU A 2 -21.95 28.84 18.02
C LEU A 2 -20.96 27.70 18.14
N ALA A 3 -21.20 26.61 17.41
CA ALA A 3 -20.35 25.42 17.47
C ALA A 3 -20.41 24.64 16.16
N THR A 4 -19.37 23.86 15.93
CA THR A 4 -19.31 22.79 14.90
C THR A 4 -18.82 21.51 15.52
N VAL A 5 -19.33 20.39 15.02
CA VAL A 5 -18.77 19.07 15.27
C VAL A 5 -18.42 18.49 13.92
N PRO A 6 -17.16 18.14 13.65
CA PRO A 6 -15.97 18.40 14.48
C PRO A 6 -15.70 19.90 14.71
N ALA A 7 -14.97 20.21 15.80
CA ALA A 7 -14.46 21.56 16.02
C ALA A 7 -13.30 21.88 15.05
N THR A 8 -13.03 23.16 14.81
CA THR A 8 -11.85 23.52 14.00
C THR A 8 -10.56 23.07 14.68
N GLY A 9 -9.66 22.47 13.94
CA GLY A 9 -8.39 21.91 14.42
C GLY A 9 -8.53 20.54 15.06
N ALA A 10 -9.71 19.89 15.04
CA ALA A 10 -9.86 18.52 15.52
C ALA A 10 -9.02 17.55 14.71
N THR A 11 -8.34 16.63 15.40
CA THR A 11 -7.57 15.50 14.82
C THR A 11 -8.24 14.19 15.16
N ASP A 12 -7.84 13.11 14.47
CA ASP A 12 -8.32 11.75 14.70
C ASP A 12 -9.85 11.63 14.65
N VAL A 13 -10.46 12.43 13.75
CA VAL A 13 -11.90 12.42 13.53
C VAL A 13 -12.31 11.11 12.84
N PRO A 14 -13.24 10.34 13.40
CA PRO A 14 -13.73 9.11 12.78
C PRO A 14 -14.25 9.34 11.36
N SER A 15 -14.01 8.39 10.46
CA SER A 15 -14.46 8.49 9.06
C SER A 15 -15.98 8.53 8.91
N ASN A 16 -16.73 8.03 9.89
CA ASN A 16 -18.19 8.06 9.95
C ASN A 16 -18.73 9.25 10.79
N GLN A 17 -17.88 10.24 11.13
CA GLN A 17 -18.29 11.36 11.96
C GLN A 17 -19.48 12.12 11.36
N VAL A 18 -20.53 12.25 12.15
CA VAL A 18 -21.65 13.15 11.80
C VAL A 18 -21.20 14.60 11.99
N VAL A 19 -21.30 15.38 10.90
CA VAL A 19 -20.92 16.79 10.94
C VAL A 19 -22.14 17.65 11.26
N THR A 20 -22.00 18.53 12.27
CA THR A 20 -23.06 19.46 12.67
C THR A 20 -22.56 20.89 12.72
N VAL A 21 -23.47 21.82 12.41
CA VAL A 21 -23.27 23.28 12.53
C VAL A 21 -24.42 23.84 13.37
N THR A 22 -24.11 24.36 14.57
CA THR A 22 -25.06 24.99 15.47
C THR A 22 -24.95 26.50 15.36
N LEU A 23 -26.07 27.15 15.15
CA LEU A 23 -26.20 28.60 14.97
C LEU A 23 -26.71 29.28 16.26
N SER A 24 -26.52 30.60 16.37
CA SER A 24 -27.07 31.39 17.48
C SER A 24 -28.57 31.60 17.40
N ASP A 25 -29.13 31.44 16.21
CA ASP A 25 -30.55 31.68 15.91
C ASP A 25 -31.13 30.55 15.08
N PRO A 26 -32.46 30.33 15.17
CA PRO A 26 -33.13 29.34 14.34
C PRO A 26 -32.87 29.55 12.86
N VAL A 27 -32.50 28.45 12.15
CA VAL A 27 -32.26 28.48 10.70
C VAL A 27 -33.56 28.67 9.94
N ALA A 28 -33.56 29.61 9.02
CA ALA A 28 -34.59 29.74 7.99
C ALA A 28 -34.46 28.61 6.93
N THR A 29 -35.05 28.76 5.78
CA THR A 29 -34.84 27.83 4.66
C THR A 29 -33.36 27.84 4.26
N VAL A 30 -32.75 26.67 4.14
CA VAL A 30 -31.32 26.54 3.79
C VAL A 30 -31.16 26.79 2.30
N THR A 31 -30.87 28.04 1.93
CA THR A 31 -30.61 28.46 0.54
C THR A 31 -29.15 28.46 0.20
N ALA A 32 -28.28 28.62 1.21
CA ALA A 32 -26.83 28.55 1.09
C ALA A 32 -26.34 27.38 1.95
N VAL A 33 -25.84 26.31 1.30
CA VAL A 33 -25.41 25.08 1.98
C VAL A 33 -23.92 25.12 2.23
N PRO A 34 -23.44 24.65 3.41
CA PRO A 34 -22.02 24.46 3.64
C PRO A 34 -21.42 23.41 2.68
N THR A 35 -20.17 23.58 2.33
CA THR A 35 -19.42 22.74 1.37
C THR A 35 -18.11 22.23 1.98
N PHE A 36 -17.66 21.09 1.48
CA PHE A 36 -16.36 20.51 1.86
C PHE A 36 -15.32 20.67 0.77
N ASN A 37 -14.08 20.79 1.18
CA ASN A 37 -12.91 20.69 0.32
C ASN A 37 -11.85 19.80 1.03
N PRO A 38 -11.53 18.61 0.48
CA PRO A 38 -12.07 18.01 -0.74
C PRO A 38 -13.59 17.83 -0.73
N VAL A 39 -14.19 17.66 -1.92
CA VAL A 39 -15.65 17.51 -2.03
C VAL A 39 -16.11 16.20 -1.43
N VAL A 40 -16.98 16.26 -0.43
CA VAL A 40 -17.66 15.09 0.15
C VAL A 40 -19.12 15.08 -0.30
N ALA A 41 -19.52 13.98 -0.93
CA ALA A 41 -20.91 13.81 -1.36
C ALA A 41 -21.82 13.61 -0.14
N GLY A 42 -22.98 14.24 -0.16
CA GLY A 42 -23.94 14.14 0.94
C GLY A 42 -25.00 15.23 0.92
N THR A 43 -25.82 15.26 1.96
CA THR A 43 -26.93 16.21 2.07
C THR A 43 -26.98 16.87 3.43
N TRP A 44 -27.23 18.19 3.45
CA TRP A 44 -27.49 18.93 4.66
C TRP A 44 -28.97 18.90 5.02
N ARG A 45 -29.26 18.66 6.28
CA ARG A 45 -30.61 18.68 6.84
C ARG A 45 -30.66 19.56 8.08
N LYS A 46 -31.80 20.21 8.29
CA LYS A 46 -32.10 20.85 9.56
C LYS A 46 -32.51 19.76 10.56
N SER A 47 -31.67 19.47 11.55
CA SER A 47 -31.91 18.44 12.57
C SER A 47 -32.54 19.00 13.86
N ALA A 48 -32.34 20.32 14.13
CA ALA A 48 -33.01 21.05 15.20
C ALA A 48 -33.33 22.48 14.69
N THR A 49 -33.94 23.30 15.52
CA THR A 49 -34.33 24.66 15.16
C THR A 49 -33.14 25.51 14.69
N ASP A 50 -32.00 25.29 15.29
CA ASP A 50 -30.73 26.05 15.11
C ASP A 50 -29.57 25.19 14.60
N THR A 51 -29.79 23.92 14.28
CA THR A 51 -28.72 22.97 13.94
C THR A 51 -28.92 22.39 12.54
N LEU A 52 -27.85 22.45 11.73
CA LEU A 52 -27.73 21.73 10.49
C LEU A 52 -26.86 20.48 10.71
N THR A 53 -27.26 19.38 10.11
CA THR A 53 -26.53 18.10 10.12
C THR A 53 -26.26 17.64 8.72
N PHE A 54 -25.00 17.26 8.45
CA PHE A 54 -24.59 16.66 7.18
C PHE A 54 -24.74 15.13 7.25
N ALA A 55 -25.47 14.57 6.31
CA ALA A 55 -25.50 13.14 6.06
C ALA A 55 -24.59 12.85 4.86
N ALA A 56 -23.38 12.38 5.14
CA ALA A 56 -22.46 11.96 4.09
C ALA A 56 -23.02 10.74 3.34
N ALA A 57 -22.83 10.69 2.03
CA ALA A 57 -23.23 9.56 1.18
C ALA A 57 -22.26 8.37 1.32
N ALA A 58 -21.01 8.66 1.71
CA ALA A 58 -19.97 7.69 2.08
C ALA A 58 -19.15 8.28 3.23
N PRO A 59 -18.48 7.45 4.03
CA PRO A 59 -17.57 7.93 5.08
C PRO A 59 -16.47 8.84 4.53
N PHE A 60 -15.93 9.72 5.37
CA PHE A 60 -14.76 10.53 5.04
C PHE A 60 -13.55 9.62 4.80
N LEU A 61 -12.71 10.01 3.83
CA LEU A 61 -11.49 9.24 3.54
C LEU A 61 -10.48 9.35 4.69
N PRO A 62 -9.87 8.24 5.11
CA PRO A 62 -8.78 8.26 6.08
C PRO A 62 -7.63 9.17 5.65
N THR A 63 -6.94 9.78 6.60
CA THR A 63 -5.76 10.65 6.41
C THR A 63 -6.05 12.01 5.75
N VAL A 64 -7.27 12.30 5.34
CA VAL A 64 -7.64 13.56 4.67
C VAL A 64 -7.87 14.66 5.70
N THR A 65 -7.40 15.85 5.40
CA THR A 65 -7.80 17.08 6.10
C THR A 65 -8.96 17.72 5.35
N GLU A 66 -10.11 17.76 6.01
CA GLU A 66 -11.31 18.38 5.46
C GLU A 66 -11.41 19.84 5.84
N THR A 67 -11.87 20.67 4.90
CA THR A 67 -12.24 22.05 5.14
C THR A 67 -13.72 22.24 4.88
N LEU A 68 -14.51 22.39 5.94
CA LEU A 68 -15.91 22.78 5.86
C LEU A 68 -15.99 24.31 5.72
N THR A 69 -16.60 24.80 4.65
CA THR A 69 -16.90 26.22 4.45
C THR A 69 -18.40 26.46 4.65
N ILE A 70 -18.75 27.21 5.68
CA ILE A 70 -20.10 27.70 5.93
C ILE A 70 -20.22 29.04 5.20
N PRO A 71 -21.04 29.17 4.15
CA PRO A 71 -21.05 30.33 3.30
C PRO A 71 -21.68 31.57 3.99
N ALA A 72 -21.25 32.77 3.59
CA ALA A 72 -21.97 33.96 3.91
C ALA A 72 -23.40 33.91 3.32
N GLY A 73 -24.33 34.64 3.94
CA GLY A 73 -25.73 34.67 3.48
C GLY A 73 -26.62 33.59 4.06
N LEU A 74 -26.10 32.66 4.91
CA LEU A 74 -26.94 31.74 5.67
C LEU A 74 -27.90 32.57 6.57
N ARG A 75 -29.22 32.35 6.46
CA ARG A 75 -30.25 33.18 7.10
C ARG A 75 -30.89 32.52 8.29
N ALA A 76 -31.07 33.31 9.33
CA ALA A 76 -31.92 32.97 10.47
C ALA A 76 -33.38 33.34 10.21
N THR A 77 -34.31 32.75 10.96
CA THR A 77 -35.76 33.11 10.93
C THR A 77 -36.03 34.54 11.40
N SER A 78 -35.13 35.11 12.22
CA SER A 78 -35.13 36.54 12.62
C SER A 78 -34.80 37.49 11.47
N GLY A 79 -34.33 36.99 10.31
CA GLY A 79 -33.87 37.79 9.19
C GLY A 79 -32.36 38.12 9.24
N ALA A 80 -31.68 37.81 10.35
CA ALA A 80 -30.24 37.92 10.45
C ALA A 80 -29.52 37.01 9.46
N THR A 81 -28.36 37.45 8.95
CA THR A 81 -27.54 36.69 7.97
C THR A 81 -26.11 36.57 8.46
N LEU A 82 -25.44 35.47 8.14
CA LEU A 82 -24.01 35.32 8.30
C LEU A 82 -23.29 36.27 7.33
N GLY A 83 -22.54 37.23 7.88
CA GLY A 83 -21.92 38.30 7.04
C GLY A 83 -20.67 37.83 6.29
N THR A 84 -19.90 36.94 6.88
CA THR A 84 -18.65 36.36 6.29
C THR A 84 -18.65 34.85 6.36
N PRO A 85 -18.04 34.18 5.37
CA PRO A 85 -17.93 32.73 5.44
C PRO A 85 -17.06 32.29 6.64
N ILE A 86 -17.41 31.16 7.23
CA ILE A 86 -16.64 30.53 8.31
C ILE A 86 -16.01 29.26 7.77
N ARG A 87 -14.73 29.05 8.07
CA ARG A 87 -13.99 27.84 7.71
C ARG A 87 -13.69 27.04 8.96
N VAL A 88 -13.95 25.76 8.89
CA VAL A 88 -13.66 24.74 9.93
C VAL A 88 -12.80 23.67 9.29
N THR A 89 -11.64 23.43 9.85
CA THR A 89 -10.73 22.34 9.36
C THR A 89 -10.65 21.25 10.41
N PHE A 90 -10.65 20.00 9.95
CA PHE A 90 -10.42 18.84 10.81
C PHE A 90 -9.70 17.75 10.04
N ALA A 91 -8.90 16.93 10.73
CA ALA A 91 -8.19 15.81 10.15
C ALA A 91 -8.91 14.49 10.47
N VAL A 92 -9.21 13.71 9.44
CA VAL A 92 -9.80 12.37 9.58
C VAL A 92 -8.72 11.41 10.08
N ALA A 93 -9.10 10.51 10.98
CA ALA A 93 -8.21 9.50 11.55
C ALA A 93 -7.50 8.68 10.47
N GLN A 94 -6.30 8.24 10.79
CA GLN A 94 -5.61 7.26 9.96
C GLN A 94 -6.32 5.92 10.06
N ALA A 95 -6.39 5.19 8.96
CA ALA A 95 -6.84 3.81 9.00
C ALA A 95 -5.75 2.93 9.63
N SER A 96 -6.17 1.86 10.31
CA SER A 96 -5.23 0.90 10.89
C SER A 96 -4.51 0.08 9.82
N THR A 97 -3.28 -0.37 10.13
CA THR A 97 -2.55 -1.32 9.28
C THR A 97 -3.35 -2.60 9.06
N GLU A 98 -4.05 -3.08 10.10
CA GLU A 98 -4.92 -4.26 9.97
C GLU A 98 -6.03 -4.04 8.95
N ARG A 99 -6.67 -2.85 8.93
CA ARG A 99 -7.69 -2.54 7.91
C ARG A 99 -7.12 -2.52 6.50
N LEU A 100 -5.93 -1.95 6.32
CA LEU A 100 -5.21 -2.00 5.05
C LEU A 100 -4.94 -3.45 4.62
N GLN A 101 -4.45 -4.28 5.53
CA GLN A 101 -4.20 -5.71 5.29
C GLN A 101 -5.48 -6.45 4.89
N GLN A 102 -6.60 -6.17 5.54
CA GLN A 102 -7.90 -6.78 5.22
C GLN A 102 -8.32 -6.46 3.78
N LEU A 103 -8.25 -5.19 3.37
CA LEU A 103 -8.61 -4.80 2.01
C LEU A 103 -7.66 -5.40 0.97
N LEU A 104 -6.35 -5.32 1.18
CA LEU A 104 -5.37 -5.93 0.28
C LEU A 104 -5.55 -7.46 0.17
N ALA A 105 -5.98 -8.13 1.25
CA ALA A 105 -6.30 -9.56 1.21
C ALA A 105 -7.59 -9.83 0.44
N GLN A 106 -8.65 -9.06 0.66
CA GLN A 106 -9.93 -9.18 -0.04
C GLN A 106 -9.77 -8.95 -1.55
N GLU A 107 -8.91 -8.02 -1.93
CA GLU A 107 -8.60 -7.69 -3.32
C GLU A 107 -7.49 -8.55 -3.95
N ASN A 108 -7.05 -9.64 -3.29
CA ASN A 108 -6.05 -10.59 -3.78
C ASN A 108 -4.63 -10.03 -4.01
N TYR A 109 -4.23 -8.98 -3.30
CA TYR A 109 -2.84 -8.49 -3.32
C TYR A 109 -1.97 -9.18 -2.27
N LEU A 110 -2.57 -9.74 -1.21
CA LEU A 110 -1.85 -10.51 -0.20
C LEU A 110 -1.92 -12.03 -0.47
N PRO A 111 -0.89 -12.80 -0.07
CA PRO A 111 -0.92 -14.27 -0.12
C PRO A 111 -1.80 -14.88 0.98
N LEU A 112 -2.56 -14.05 1.68
CA LEU A 112 -3.52 -14.43 2.70
C LEU A 112 -4.95 -14.09 2.24
N ALA A 113 -5.89 -14.92 2.65
CA ALA A 113 -7.32 -14.62 2.58
C ALA A 113 -7.76 -14.03 3.92
N PHE A 114 -8.59 -13.00 3.89
CA PHE A 114 -9.28 -12.50 5.07
C PHE A 114 -10.75 -12.94 5.03
N THR A 115 -11.24 -13.49 6.15
CA THR A 115 -12.63 -13.90 6.32
C THR A 115 -13.22 -13.10 7.49
N PRO A 116 -14.13 -12.15 7.24
CA PRO A 116 -14.82 -11.43 8.32
C PRO A 116 -15.70 -12.38 9.14
N THR A 117 -15.78 -12.16 10.44
CA THR A 117 -16.68 -12.94 11.33
C THR A 117 -18.14 -12.72 10.96
N ASP A 118 -18.51 -11.51 10.54
CA ASP A 118 -19.83 -11.19 9.98
C ASP A 118 -19.65 -10.49 8.62
N PRO A 119 -19.84 -11.21 7.51
CA PRO A 119 -19.71 -10.62 6.18
C PRO A 119 -20.86 -9.70 5.79
N THR A 120 -21.95 -9.68 6.58
CA THR A 120 -23.15 -8.89 6.26
C THR A 120 -23.12 -7.49 6.86
N THR A 121 -22.29 -7.27 7.87
CA THR A 121 -22.15 -5.97 8.54
C THR A 121 -20.89 -5.25 8.07
N PRO A 122 -21.02 -4.18 7.27
CA PRO A 122 -19.86 -3.36 6.91
C PRO A 122 -19.25 -2.69 8.15
N PRO A 123 -17.96 -2.33 8.12
CA PRO A 123 -17.33 -1.65 9.25
C PRO A 123 -18.05 -0.33 9.55
N SER A 124 -18.25 -0.07 10.84
CA SER A 124 -18.88 1.18 11.32
C SER A 124 -18.04 2.43 10.98
N ASP A 125 -16.74 2.24 10.81
CA ASP A 125 -15.76 3.24 10.42
C ASP A 125 -14.78 2.61 9.43
N LEU A 126 -14.42 3.32 8.35
CA LEU A 126 -13.44 2.85 7.37
C LEU A 126 -12.03 2.71 7.95
N ALA A 127 -11.69 3.48 8.97
CA ALA A 127 -10.43 3.40 9.68
C ALA A 127 -10.34 2.20 10.63
N THR A 128 -11.47 1.56 10.96
CA THR A 128 -11.55 0.44 11.90
C THR A 128 -11.52 -0.89 11.17
N ALA A 129 -10.65 -1.80 11.62
CA ALA A 129 -10.62 -3.16 11.12
C ALA A 129 -11.90 -3.93 11.52
N GLN A 130 -12.29 -4.88 10.68
CA GLN A 130 -13.38 -5.80 10.98
C GLN A 130 -12.87 -6.99 11.78
N PRO A 131 -13.66 -7.51 12.75
CA PRO A 131 -13.36 -8.81 13.33
C PRO A 131 -13.33 -9.90 12.27
N GLY A 132 -12.31 -10.74 12.29
CA GLY A 132 -12.16 -11.80 11.30
C GLY A 132 -10.85 -12.56 11.49
N THR A 133 -10.48 -13.34 10.49
CA THR A 133 -9.26 -14.14 10.52
C THR A 133 -8.52 -14.09 9.20
N PHE A 134 -7.19 -14.11 9.26
CA PHE A 134 -6.33 -14.32 8.10
C PHE A 134 -5.89 -15.78 8.01
N ALA A 135 -5.85 -16.30 6.79
CA ALA A 135 -5.32 -17.62 6.50
C ALA A 135 -4.46 -17.60 5.24
N TRP A 136 -3.33 -18.29 5.24
CA TRP A 136 -2.50 -18.46 4.05
C TRP A 136 -3.30 -19.13 2.93
N ARG A 137 -3.26 -18.58 1.72
CA ARG A 137 -3.97 -19.14 0.56
C ARG A 137 -3.33 -20.46 0.10
N TRP A 138 -2.01 -20.58 0.25
CA TRP A 138 -1.24 -21.71 -0.26
C TRP A 138 -0.32 -22.29 0.81
N PRO A 139 -0.34 -23.62 1.02
CA PRO A 139 0.49 -24.26 2.04
C PRO A 139 1.97 -24.39 1.62
N GLY A 140 2.29 -24.18 0.35
CA GLY A 140 3.64 -24.34 -0.20
C GLY A 140 4.54 -23.11 -0.13
N LEU A 141 4.09 -22.03 0.51
CA LEU A 141 4.91 -20.82 0.69
C LEU A 141 6.11 -21.10 1.60
N PRO A 142 7.31 -20.57 1.29
CA PRO A 142 8.50 -20.78 2.08
C PRO A 142 8.34 -20.29 3.53
N PRO A 143 8.79 -21.06 4.55
CA PRO A 143 8.72 -20.64 5.95
C PRO A 143 9.47 -19.32 6.22
N ASP A 144 10.61 -19.10 5.59
CA ASP A 144 11.40 -17.87 5.72
C ASP A 144 10.64 -16.64 5.24
N PHE A 145 9.77 -16.80 4.23
CA PHE A 145 8.86 -15.77 3.78
C PHE A 145 7.65 -15.62 4.73
N THR A 146 6.97 -16.73 5.08
CA THR A 146 5.74 -16.66 5.89
C THR A 146 5.98 -16.14 7.31
N SER A 147 7.19 -16.33 7.84
CA SER A 147 7.60 -15.80 9.15
C SER A 147 7.65 -14.25 9.20
N GLN A 148 7.63 -13.59 8.05
CA GLN A 148 7.65 -12.12 7.96
C GLN A 148 6.27 -11.48 8.15
N TRP A 149 5.20 -12.29 8.23
CA TRP A 149 3.85 -11.78 8.42
C TRP A 149 3.55 -11.47 9.89
N THR A 150 2.96 -10.31 10.10
CA THR A 150 2.36 -9.92 11.38
C THR A 150 1.07 -9.17 11.12
N GLU A 151 -0.04 -9.69 11.64
CA GLU A 151 -1.35 -9.04 11.56
C GLU A 151 -1.35 -7.72 12.34
N GLY A 152 -1.99 -6.71 11.79
CA GLY A 152 -2.14 -5.39 12.41
C GLY A 152 -0.85 -4.56 12.50
N SER A 153 0.29 -5.08 12.05
CA SER A 153 1.58 -4.40 12.09
C SER A 153 2.17 -4.24 10.69
N GLU A 154 2.95 -3.18 10.51
CA GLU A 154 3.73 -3.01 9.28
C GLU A 154 4.72 -4.17 9.12
N ASN A 155 4.73 -4.76 7.95
CA ASN A 155 5.66 -5.82 7.59
C ASN A 155 5.93 -5.82 6.07
N VAL A 156 6.96 -6.52 5.67
CA VAL A 156 7.43 -6.53 4.28
C VAL A 156 6.41 -7.13 3.30
N ILE A 157 5.57 -8.07 3.75
CA ILE A 157 4.54 -8.70 2.92
C ILE A 157 3.43 -7.68 2.61
N THR A 158 2.98 -6.94 3.62
CA THR A 158 2.04 -5.82 3.45
C THR A 158 2.63 -4.74 2.55
N LYS A 159 3.91 -4.40 2.76
CA LYS A 159 4.62 -3.40 1.94
C LYS A 159 4.65 -3.80 0.46
N GLY A 160 5.04 -5.04 0.16
CA GLY A 160 5.06 -5.55 -1.21
C GLY A 160 3.67 -5.55 -1.87
N ALA A 161 2.65 -6.00 -1.15
CA ALA A 161 1.27 -5.98 -1.63
C ALA A 161 0.77 -4.56 -1.93
N LEU A 162 1.08 -3.60 -1.06
CA LEU A 162 0.72 -2.19 -1.26
C LEU A 162 1.44 -1.60 -2.49
N MET A 163 2.73 -1.89 -2.66
CA MET A 163 3.49 -1.45 -3.85
C MET A 163 2.94 -2.05 -5.14
N SER A 164 2.56 -3.33 -5.12
CA SER A 164 1.89 -4.00 -6.24
C SER A 164 0.55 -3.33 -6.57
N PHE A 165 -0.27 -3.04 -5.56
CA PHE A 165 -1.52 -2.29 -5.70
C PHE A 165 -1.28 -0.91 -6.32
N GLN A 166 -0.35 -0.13 -5.77
CA GLN A 166 -0.01 1.20 -6.27
C GLN A 166 0.41 1.16 -7.73
N ASN A 167 1.29 0.22 -8.09
CA ASN A 167 1.79 0.06 -9.44
C ASN A 167 0.65 -0.28 -10.43
N GLN A 168 -0.23 -1.23 -10.09
CA GLN A 168 -1.33 -1.63 -10.96
C GLN A 168 -2.39 -0.55 -11.15
N HIS A 169 -2.52 0.37 -10.17
CA HIS A 169 -3.44 1.53 -10.24
C HIS A 169 -2.79 2.80 -10.80
N GLY A 170 -1.52 2.74 -11.23
CA GLY A 170 -0.79 3.91 -11.74
C GLY A 170 -0.60 4.99 -10.67
N LEU A 171 -0.58 4.61 -9.40
CA LEU A 171 -0.30 5.49 -8.27
C LEU A 171 1.21 5.60 -8.04
N GLN A 172 1.62 6.58 -7.23
CA GLN A 172 3.00 6.67 -6.78
C GLN A 172 3.35 5.42 -5.97
N VAL A 173 4.41 4.72 -6.36
CA VAL A 173 4.91 3.52 -5.67
C VAL A 173 5.86 3.94 -4.56
N ASP A 174 5.35 4.19 -3.38
CA ASP A 174 6.09 4.63 -2.20
C ASP A 174 5.82 3.78 -0.94
N ALA A 175 4.94 2.78 -1.08
CA ALA A 175 4.45 1.94 0.01
C ALA A 175 3.75 2.72 1.14
N ILE A 176 3.19 3.90 0.84
CA ILE A 176 2.41 4.71 1.78
C ILE A 176 0.92 4.63 1.40
N ALA A 177 0.09 4.18 2.34
CA ALA A 177 -1.36 4.15 2.16
C ALA A 177 -1.96 5.55 2.36
N GLY A 178 -1.66 6.47 1.43
CA GLY A 178 -2.20 7.84 1.41
C GLY A 178 -3.62 7.92 0.85
N PRO A 179 -4.20 9.14 0.76
CA PRO A 179 -5.59 9.34 0.33
C PRO A 179 -5.92 8.75 -1.04
N ALA A 180 -4.99 8.80 -2.01
CA ALA A 180 -5.20 8.22 -3.34
C ALA A 180 -5.30 6.69 -3.28
N VAL A 181 -4.48 6.04 -2.45
CA VAL A 181 -4.53 4.59 -2.20
C VAL A 181 -5.85 4.20 -1.56
N TRP A 182 -6.27 4.91 -0.49
CA TRP A 182 -7.56 4.64 0.17
C TRP A 182 -8.74 4.84 -0.76
N THR A 183 -8.71 5.87 -1.62
CA THR A 183 -9.76 6.08 -2.62
C THR A 183 -9.86 4.90 -3.57
N ALA A 184 -8.73 4.39 -4.06
CA ALA A 184 -8.71 3.26 -4.99
C ALA A 184 -9.13 1.94 -4.31
N LEU A 185 -8.58 1.62 -3.12
CA LEU A 185 -8.94 0.43 -2.35
C LEU A 185 -10.45 0.39 -2.06
N LEU A 186 -11.02 1.49 -1.57
CA LEU A 186 -12.44 1.53 -1.24
C LEU A 186 -13.34 1.45 -2.48
N ALA A 187 -12.88 2.00 -3.62
CA ALA A 187 -13.60 1.88 -4.88
C ALA A 187 -13.56 0.44 -5.43
N ASP A 188 -12.41 -0.23 -5.33
CA ASP A 188 -12.26 -1.62 -5.75
C ASP A 188 -13.08 -2.55 -4.85
N ALA A 189 -13.03 -2.36 -3.53
CA ALA A 189 -13.85 -3.11 -2.58
C ALA A 189 -15.36 -2.93 -2.83
N ALA A 190 -15.80 -1.70 -3.13
CA ALA A 190 -17.21 -1.43 -3.44
C ALA A 190 -17.67 -2.05 -4.78
N ALA A 191 -16.74 -2.33 -5.69
CA ALA A 191 -16.99 -2.94 -6.99
C ALA A 191 -16.69 -4.46 -7.02
N ASP A 192 -16.38 -5.07 -5.86
CA ASP A 192 -15.90 -6.46 -5.75
C ASP A 192 -14.75 -6.79 -6.71
N LYS A 193 -13.91 -5.80 -7.00
CA LYS A 193 -12.81 -5.95 -7.93
C LYS A 193 -11.62 -6.58 -7.23
N THR A 194 -11.01 -7.57 -7.87
CA THR A 194 -9.86 -8.29 -7.34
C THR A 194 -8.71 -8.34 -8.35
N ASN A 195 -7.49 -8.40 -7.85
CA ASN A 195 -6.32 -8.69 -8.65
C ASN A 195 -6.42 -10.11 -9.22
N THR A 196 -6.22 -10.22 -10.52
CA THR A 196 -6.26 -11.50 -11.27
C THR A 196 -4.87 -12.04 -11.59
N GLN A 197 -3.80 -11.30 -11.27
CA GLN A 197 -2.44 -11.77 -11.44
C GLN A 197 -2.09 -12.81 -10.37
N ALA A 198 -1.25 -13.76 -10.73
CA ALA A 198 -0.72 -14.70 -9.76
C ALA A 198 0.12 -13.98 -8.72
N TYR A 199 0.06 -14.46 -7.48
CA TYR A 199 0.98 -14.02 -6.44
C TYR A 199 2.33 -14.70 -6.64
N VAL A 200 3.39 -13.90 -6.73
CA VAL A 200 4.76 -14.40 -6.94
C VAL A 200 5.64 -14.03 -5.76
N ASP A 201 6.46 -14.97 -5.32
CA ASP A 201 7.56 -14.75 -4.38
C ASP A 201 8.83 -15.46 -4.86
N VAL A 202 9.97 -14.91 -4.48
CA VAL A 202 11.30 -15.41 -4.86
C VAL A 202 12.09 -15.77 -3.62
N LEU A 203 12.65 -16.97 -3.59
CA LEU A 203 13.60 -17.42 -2.56
C LEU A 203 14.97 -17.56 -3.20
N VAL A 204 15.95 -16.83 -2.66
CA VAL A 204 17.36 -16.92 -3.02
C VAL A 204 18.11 -17.58 -1.87
N SER A 205 18.78 -18.71 -2.12
CA SER A 205 19.64 -19.38 -1.17
C SER A 205 21.10 -19.11 -1.48
N LYS A 206 21.83 -18.56 -0.53
CA LYS A 206 23.29 -18.38 -0.59
C LYS A 206 24.06 -19.65 -0.20
N GLN A 207 23.37 -20.78 0.05
CA GLN A 207 24.02 -22.10 0.20
C GLN A 207 24.62 -22.51 -1.13
N VAL A 208 25.91 -22.80 -1.15
CA VAL A 208 26.63 -23.26 -2.36
C VAL A 208 26.25 -24.72 -2.68
N PRO A 209 25.80 -25.01 -3.92
CA PRO A 209 25.57 -24.07 -5.03
C PRO A 209 24.41 -23.14 -4.78
N GLU A 210 24.66 -21.80 -4.99
CA GLU A 210 23.64 -20.77 -4.78
C GLU A 210 22.52 -20.88 -5.80
N THR A 211 21.29 -20.76 -5.32
CA THR A 211 20.10 -20.99 -6.15
C THR A 211 19.02 -19.96 -5.91
N LEU A 212 18.19 -19.77 -6.95
CA LEU A 212 16.93 -19.04 -6.89
C LEU A 212 15.78 -20.02 -7.17
N THR A 213 14.72 -19.93 -6.37
CA THR A 213 13.43 -20.58 -6.64
C THR A 213 12.35 -19.52 -6.70
N LEU A 214 11.58 -19.53 -7.79
CA LEU A 214 10.43 -18.65 -7.98
C LEU A 214 9.15 -19.46 -7.77
N TYR A 215 8.30 -18.96 -6.89
CA TYR A 215 7.00 -19.54 -6.58
C TYR A 215 5.89 -18.69 -7.21
N GLU A 216 4.89 -19.36 -7.74
CA GLU A 216 3.65 -18.76 -8.20
C GLU A 216 2.49 -19.45 -7.49
N ASN A 217 1.70 -18.67 -6.75
CA ASN A 217 0.60 -19.19 -5.94
C ASN A 217 1.03 -20.35 -5.01
N GLY A 218 2.19 -20.20 -4.37
CA GLY A 218 2.78 -21.17 -3.45
C GLY A 218 3.34 -22.43 -4.09
N ALA A 219 3.38 -22.52 -5.43
CA ALA A 219 3.99 -23.65 -6.15
C ALA A 219 5.29 -23.18 -6.86
N PRO A 220 6.39 -23.96 -6.78
CA PRO A 220 7.61 -23.62 -7.47
C PRO A 220 7.41 -23.78 -9.00
N VAL A 221 7.56 -22.68 -9.74
CA VAL A 221 7.49 -22.67 -11.22
C VAL A 221 8.86 -22.64 -11.87
N MET A 222 9.87 -22.09 -11.17
CA MET A 222 11.27 -22.21 -11.51
C MET A 222 12.03 -22.60 -10.25
N ALA A 223 12.61 -23.80 -10.20
CA ALA A 223 13.26 -24.32 -9.00
C ALA A 223 14.76 -24.53 -9.21
N ASN A 224 15.54 -24.22 -8.18
CA ASN A 224 16.99 -24.43 -8.12
C ASN A 224 17.74 -23.84 -9.33
N VAL A 225 17.31 -22.66 -9.77
CA VAL A 225 18.03 -21.90 -10.81
C VAL A 225 19.39 -21.48 -10.25
N ALA A 226 20.49 -21.90 -10.86
CA ALA A 226 21.81 -21.49 -10.42
C ALA A 226 21.99 -19.98 -10.61
N VAL A 227 22.36 -19.29 -9.53
CA VAL A 227 22.59 -17.84 -9.49
C VAL A 227 23.91 -17.52 -8.83
N ASN A 228 24.39 -16.28 -8.95
CA ASN A 228 25.51 -15.77 -8.16
C ASN A 228 25.03 -14.64 -7.28
N THR A 229 25.32 -14.70 -5.99
CA THR A 229 25.08 -13.60 -5.05
C THR A 229 26.39 -12.81 -4.82
N GLY A 230 26.36 -11.84 -3.91
CA GLY A 230 27.49 -10.96 -3.61
C GLY A 230 28.73 -11.69 -3.13
N ALA A 231 29.87 -11.32 -3.68
CA ALA A 231 31.18 -11.81 -3.22
C ALA A 231 31.48 -11.30 -1.79
N PRO A 232 32.40 -11.95 -1.05
CA PRO A 232 32.84 -11.47 0.25
C PRO A 232 33.24 -9.99 0.23
N GLY A 233 32.62 -9.19 1.10
CA GLY A 233 32.80 -7.73 1.15
C GLY A 233 31.83 -6.92 0.28
N ALA A 234 31.01 -7.61 -0.51
CA ALA A 234 29.88 -7.03 -1.26
C ALA A 234 28.65 -7.96 -1.17
N ASP A 235 28.39 -8.49 0.00
CA ASP A 235 27.39 -9.52 0.23
C ASP A 235 25.98 -9.05 -0.16
N THR A 236 25.21 -9.93 -0.80
CA THR A 236 23.75 -9.75 -0.91
C THR A 236 23.14 -9.83 0.49
N ALA A 237 22.37 -8.82 0.87
CA ALA A 237 21.77 -8.74 2.20
C ALA A 237 20.77 -9.87 2.45
N ASP A 238 20.84 -10.53 3.61
CA ASP A 238 19.82 -11.49 4.06
C ASP A 238 18.56 -10.74 4.48
N GLY A 239 17.40 -11.33 4.21
CA GLY A 239 16.09 -10.76 4.54
C GLY A 239 15.11 -10.86 3.40
N THR A 240 13.94 -10.26 3.59
CA THR A 240 12.90 -10.17 2.56
C THR A 240 12.70 -8.73 2.13
N PHE A 241 12.71 -8.47 0.83
CA PHE A 241 12.63 -7.13 0.24
C PHE A 241 11.66 -7.15 -0.94
N PRO A 242 10.74 -6.18 -1.08
CA PRO A 242 9.89 -6.10 -2.26
C PRO A 242 10.66 -5.48 -3.43
N VAL A 243 10.44 -5.96 -4.63
CA VAL A 243 10.90 -5.29 -5.85
C VAL A 243 10.30 -3.88 -5.90
N PHE A 244 11.15 -2.87 -6.02
CA PHE A 244 10.73 -1.46 -6.05
C PHE A 244 11.00 -0.76 -7.39
N GLU A 245 11.89 -1.32 -8.22
CA GLU A 245 12.16 -0.85 -9.57
C GLU A 245 12.29 -2.05 -10.50
N HIS A 246 11.66 -1.95 -11.69
CA HIS A 246 11.54 -3.06 -12.62
C HIS A 246 11.73 -2.54 -14.05
N VAL A 247 12.93 -2.74 -14.60
CA VAL A 247 13.35 -2.16 -15.88
C VAL A 247 13.97 -3.21 -16.80
N PRO A 248 13.73 -3.13 -18.11
CA PRO A 248 14.27 -4.12 -19.06
C PRO A 248 15.80 -4.02 -19.20
N SER A 249 16.39 -2.89 -18.82
CA SER A 249 17.83 -2.67 -18.82
C SER A 249 18.18 -1.51 -17.91
N SER A 250 19.33 -1.63 -17.20
CA SER A 250 19.84 -0.57 -16.32
C SER A 250 21.35 -0.43 -16.49
N ARG A 251 21.88 0.80 -16.35
CA ARG A 251 23.30 1.00 -16.16
C ARG A 251 23.66 0.73 -14.71
N MET A 252 24.61 -0.17 -14.48
CA MET A 252 25.12 -0.48 -13.16
C MET A 252 26.60 -0.08 -13.07
N GLN A 253 26.92 0.76 -12.09
CA GLN A 253 28.29 1.27 -11.89
C GLN A 253 28.61 1.32 -10.40
N GLY A 254 29.87 1.14 -10.06
CA GLY A 254 30.30 1.15 -8.66
C GLY A 254 31.75 0.80 -8.47
N THR A 255 32.08 0.37 -7.26
CA THR A 255 33.42 -0.04 -6.87
C THR A 255 33.38 -1.47 -6.37
N ASN A 256 34.25 -2.31 -6.90
CA ASN A 256 34.45 -3.68 -6.43
C ASN A 256 35.12 -3.71 -5.04
N PRO A 257 35.02 -4.79 -4.28
CA PRO A 257 35.71 -4.94 -2.99
C PRO A 257 37.25 -4.73 -3.04
N ASP A 258 37.86 -4.97 -4.19
CA ASP A 258 39.29 -4.74 -4.41
C ASP A 258 39.66 -3.28 -4.72
N GLY A 259 38.66 -2.38 -4.77
CA GLY A 259 38.85 -0.95 -5.05
C GLY A 259 38.82 -0.59 -6.55
N SER A 260 38.76 -1.57 -7.46
CA SER A 260 38.55 -1.30 -8.89
C SER A 260 37.13 -0.81 -9.16
N THR A 261 36.94 -0.04 -10.23
CA THR A 261 35.60 0.43 -10.64
C THR A 261 35.05 -0.41 -11.75
N TYR A 262 33.70 -0.54 -11.78
CA TYR A 262 32.98 -1.13 -12.90
C TYR A 262 31.93 -0.15 -13.43
N ASP A 263 31.57 -0.31 -14.71
CA ASP A 263 30.56 0.49 -15.41
C ASP A 263 29.95 -0.35 -16.53
N ASP A 264 28.84 -0.99 -16.21
CA ASP A 264 28.09 -1.85 -17.12
C ASP A 264 26.90 -1.08 -17.67
N PRO A 265 26.94 -0.58 -18.89
CA PRO A 265 25.98 0.42 -19.41
C PRO A 265 24.59 -0.13 -19.68
N ALA A 266 24.43 -1.45 -19.80
CA ALA A 266 23.15 -2.06 -20.22
C ALA A 266 22.98 -3.47 -19.64
N VAL A 267 22.86 -3.56 -18.31
CA VAL A 267 22.55 -4.81 -17.60
C VAL A 267 21.09 -5.17 -17.84
N PRO A 268 20.78 -6.32 -18.45
CA PRO A 268 19.43 -6.64 -18.88
C PRO A 268 18.58 -7.26 -17.75
N TRP A 269 17.27 -7.01 -17.84
CA TRP A 269 16.24 -7.68 -17.06
C TRP A 269 16.38 -7.45 -15.55
N ALA A 270 16.51 -6.18 -15.15
CA ALA A 270 16.75 -5.81 -13.76
C ALA A 270 15.45 -5.60 -12.96
N SER A 271 15.33 -6.32 -11.83
CA SER A 271 14.32 -6.13 -10.79
C SER A 271 15.02 -5.78 -9.48
N PHE A 272 15.12 -4.47 -9.15
CA PHE A 272 15.79 -4.00 -7.95
C PHE A 272 14.92 -4.23 -6.72
N PHE A 273 15.51 -4.79 -5.65
CA PHE A 273 14.79 -5.15 -4.43
C PHE A 273 15.39 -4.55 -3.15
N ASN A 274 16.72 -4.29 -3.12
CA ASN A 274 17.36 -3.72 -1.93
C ASN A 274 18.50 -2.76 -2.33
N GLY A 275 18.30 -1.45 -2.20
CA GLY A 275 19.30 -0.45 -2.59
C GLY A 275 19.76 -0.63 -4.04
N GLY A 276 21.00 -1.07 -4.23
CA GLY A 276 21.56 -1.40 -5.56
C GLY A 276 21.39 -2.86 -5.97
N ASP A 277 20.91 -3.72 -5.07
CA ASP A 277 20.78 -5.16 -5.35
C ASP A 277 19.57 -5.45 -6.24
N ALA A 278 19.80 -6.21 -7.30
CA ALA A 278 18.77 -6.59 -8.26
C ALA A 278 18.87 -8.06 -8.67
N LEU A 279 17.74 -8.65 -9.04
CA LEU A 279 17.71 -9.85 -9.88
C LEU A 279 17.98 -9.40 -11.31
N HIS A 280 19.00 -9.94 -11.98
CA HIS A 280 19.28 -9.53 -13.37
C HIS A 280 20.08 -10.57 -14.17
N GLY A 281 20.13 -10.37 -15.48
CA GLY A 281 20.99 -11.15 -16.36
C GLY A 281 22.41 -10.63 -16.40
N PHE A 282 23.39 -11.52 -16.25
CA PHE A 282 24.81 -11.18 -16.43
C PHE A 282 25.57 -12.38 -16.98
N VAL A 283 26.64 -12.13 -17.78
CA VAL A 283 27.47 -13.21 -18.35
C VAL A 283 28.57 -13.57 -17.39
N ARG A 284 28.55 -14.80 -16.87
CA ARG A 284 29.60 -15.39 -16.06
C ARG A 284 30.07 -16.72 -16.65
N ALA A 285 31.26 -17.14 -16.32
CA ALA A 285 31.79 -18.44 -16.71
C ALA A 285 31.05 -19.60 -16.02
N THR A 286 30.60 -19.38 -14.77
CA THR A 286 29.86 -20.33 -13.93
C THR A 286 28.85 -19.60 -13.06
N TYR A 287 27.84 -20.33 -12.60
CA TYR A 287 26.85 -19.85 -11.63
C TYR A 287 26.78 -20.81 -10.44
N GLY A 288 26.22 -20.36 -9.34
CA GLY A 288 26.08 -21.11 -8.10
C GLY A 288 27.09 -20.75 -7.01
N THR A 289 27.78 -19.62 -7.15
CA THR A 289 28.80 -19.17 -6.18
C THR A 289 28.79 -17.64 -6.03
N PRO A 290 29.26 -17.08 -4.89
CA PRO A 290 29.28 -15.63 -4.65
C PRO A 290 30.31 -14.95 -5.56
N GLN A 291 29.86 -14.09 -6.48
CA GLN A 291 30.69 -13.43 -7.51
C GLN A 291 30.28 -12.00 -7.83
N SER A 292 29.07 -11.55 -7.43
CA SER A 292 28.53 -10.24 -7.76
C SER A 292 28.98 -9.16 -6.75
N ASN A 293 28.50 -7.94 -6.95
CA ASN A 293 28.63 -6.82 -6.01
C ASN A 293 27.30 -6.57 -5.25
N GLY A 294 26.62 -7.63 -4.81
CA GLY A 294 25.36 -7.57 -4.08
C GLY A 294 24.16 -8.07 -4.86
N CYS A 295 24.18 -7.99 -6.19
CA CYS A 295 23.11 -8.46 -7.05
C CYS A 295 22.97 -10.00 -7.04
N VAL A 296 21.80 -10.48 -7.46
CA VAL A 296 21.52 -11.89 -7.78
C VAL A 296 21.60 -12.05 -9.30
N GLU A 297 22.75 -12.50 -9.79
CA GLU A 297 23.04 -12.65 -11.20
C GLU A 297 22.65 -14.03 -11.71
N MET A 298 22.12 -14.09 -12.93
CA MET A 298 21.78 -15.35 -13.62
C MET A 298 22.09 -15.24 -15.11
N PRO A 299 22.09 -16.38 -15.86
CA PRO A 299 22.21 -16.33 -17.32
C PRO A 299 21.17 -15.40 -17.93
N ILE A 300 21.55 -14.58 -18.92
CA ILE A 300 20.66 -13.58 -19.55
C ILE A 300 19.35 -14.21 -20.03
N ALA A 301 19.42 -15.41 -20.62
CA ALA A 301 18.24 -16.14 -21.08
C ALA A 301 17.30 -16.55 -19.92
N THR A 302 17.86 -16.87 -18.76
CA THR A 302 17.11 -17.17 -17.55
C THR A 302 16.49 -15.91 -16.96
N ALA A 303 17.24 -14.82 -16.90
CA ALA A 303 16.74 -13.54 -16.44
C ALA A 303 15.56 -13.03 -17.29
N ALA A 304 15.60 -13.25 -18.61
CA ALA A 304 14.49 -12.94 -19.51
C ALA A 304 13.19 -13.74 -19.18
N GLN A 305 13.31 -14.88 -18.52
CA GLN A 305 12.16 -15.68 -18.05
C GLN A 305 11.70 -15.28 -16.64
N VAL A 306 12.64 -14.92 -15.76
CA VAL A 306 12.37 -14.48 -14.38
C VAL A 306 11.75 -13.08 -14.37
N TRP A 307 12.30 -12.16 -15.15
CA TRP A 307 11.92 -10.75 -15.12
C TRP A 307 10.40 -10.49 -15.28
N PRO A 308 9.67 -11.06 -16.26
CA PRO A 308 8.23 -10.81 -16.36
C PRO A 308 7.42 -11.35 -15.17
N LEU A 309 8.01 -12.23 -14.36
CA LEU A 309 7.39 -12.82 -13.16
C LEU A 309 7.75 -12.08 -11.88
N THR A 310 8.63 -11.08 -11.93
CA THR A 310 9.09 -10.32 -10.76
C THR A 310 8.76 -8.82 -10.87
N PRO A 311 7.48 -8.45 -11.09
CA PRO A 311 7.07 -7.04 -11.15
C PRO A 311 7.25 -6.33 -9.80
N ILE A 312 7.01 -5.01 -9.79
CA ILE A 312 7.02 -4.21 -8.57
C ILE A 312 6.10 -4.82 -7.51
N GLY A 313 6.60 -4.89 -6.27
CA GLY A 313 5.92 -5.48 -5.13
C GLY A 313 6.24 -6.96 -4.88
N THR A 314 6.86 -7.67 -5.84
CA THR A 314 7.27 -9.08 -5.66
C THR A 314 8.27 -9.21 -4.51
N PRO A 315 8.00 -10.01 -3.47
CA PRO A 315 8.96 -10.26 -2.39
C PRO A 315 10.14 -11.12 -2.89
N VAL A 316 11.34 -10.69 -2.56
CA VAL A 316 12.58 -11.44 -2.74
C VAL A 316 13.14 -11.75 -1.36
N THR A 317 13.13 -13.01 -0.97
CA THR A 317 13.68 -13.50 0.29
C THR A 317 15.08 -14.07 0.03
N VAL A 318 16.09 -13.51 0.66
CA VAL A 318 17.48 -13.97 0.59
C VAL A 318 17.84 -14.62 1.91
N ILE A 319 18.28 -15.86 1.87
CA ILE A 319 18.71 -16.61 3.05
C ILE A 319 20.19 -16.95 2.97
N GLY A 320 20.89 -16.72 4.08
CA GLY A 320 22.30 -17.08 4.25
C GLY A 320 22.53 -18.59 4.25
N PRO A 321 23.80 -19.03 4.23
CA PRO A 321 24.13 -20.44 4.41
C PRO A 321 23.60 -20.92 5.75
N THR A 322 22.95 -22.09 5.76
CA THR A 322 22.62 -22.76 7.02
C THR A 322 23.90 -23.17 7.73
N SER A 323 24.08 -22.71 8.97
CA SER A 323 25.22 -23.06 9.85
C SER A 323 25.24 -24.54 10.20
#